data_e8dabe9376f922e923e376eaa687003a
#
_entry.id   e8dabe9376f922e923e376eaa687003a
#
_cell.length_a   1.000
_cell.length_b   1.000
_cell.length_c   1.000
_cell.angle_alpha   90.00
_cell.angle_beta   90.00
_cell.angle_gamma   90.00
#
_symmetry.space_group_name_H-M   'P 1'
#
loop_
_entity.id
_entity.type
_entity.pdbx_description
1 polymer ?
#
loop_
_entity_poly.entity_id
_entity_poly.type
_entity_poly.pdbx_seq_one_letter_code
_entity_poly.pdbx_strand_id
1 'polypeptide(L)'
;MKHFLHILVLTFVLVSPLRVLASTVTFDFSSDEGLNALEIKKPEKGEKKDKEKDRSTNLGDREYSINKVTMRCTSAKTATRIWRTGNQTELRFYTGSSITFTVPTGYQITNIVFNGTQLNSTTKKGQLNGREWNDGGTPTNSVTFTASDRNYIKTITITYSNPKPEKTITKVNSIKDLKALETGSYATLYLTDGDNGSMARVLHVYGTGDTQEIYIRDNTGAICFYGINPNVPFAYNQHLAGQITGEYVLENGIPRFKAISDKTNTSQLVIADPITEVNVQPKEIEATEYNDNIADWVLLKNQKIINEQLTTQEEIVINNRFNSTTSKDKYTEPYNGAIIDLAGIAIPNGAKHEINPMYQNGQRAVVFVIDDENPFVSPQNDIIDAAVRLKRTLSASHWNTFAIPFDIEYDALENVEIAKFTGKVEGSTMIFEKEQSLIEAGVPYIIKWDIKDPTFESVTLKATKAKTIKSNDGQFNFVAIYEPTALALNKTERYLAKDGNLYYPSSTDNKANLLKGLRAFYRVPTTTGAKIAFFGEVTGISSPEILTTPTSLKVYNLKGQYMGNSINNLPKGIYILNGRKLIIN
;
A
#
# COMPACT_ATOMS: atom_id res chain seq x y z
N MET A 1 34.63 -4.08 38.13
CA MET A 1 34.86 -5.28 37.32
C MET A 1 33.60 -5.56 36.52
N LYS A 2 33.61 -5.23 35.23
CA LYS A 2 32.48 -5.47 34.29
C LYS A 2 32.76 -6.77 33.56
N HIS A 3 31.93 -7.78 33.79
CA HIS A 3 31.99 -9.04 33.04
C HIS A 3 31.29 -8.85 31.69
N PHE A 4 32.06 -8.90 30.60
CA PHE A 4 31.56 -9.06 29.24
C PHE A 4 31.18 -10.54 29.04
N LEU A 5 29.89 -10.80 28.86
CA LEU A 5 29.38 -12.11 28.48
C LEU A 5 29.43 -12.21 26.94
N HIS A 6 30.37 -13.02 26.43
CA HIS A 6 30.42 -13.36 25.00
C HIS A 6 29.38 -14.45 24.74
N ILE A 7 28.31 -14.08 24.04
CA ILE A 7 27.34 -15.06 23.52
C ILE A 7 27.92 -15.67 22.25
N LEU A 8 28.30 -16.94 22.35
CA LEU A 8 28.72 -17.77 21.23
C LEU A 8 27.49 -18.19 20.44
N VAL A 9 27.25 -17.57 19.28
CA VAL A 9 26.18 -17.98 18.36
C VAL A 9 26.60 -19.24 17.64
N LEU A 10 26.02 -20.37 18.03
CA LEU A 10 26.23 -21.67 17.38
C LEU A 10 25.31 -21.77 16.17
N THR A 11 25.86 -21.61 14.96
CA THR A 11 25.13 -21.76 13.71
C THR A 11 24.90 -23.26 13.42
N PHE A 12 23.70 -23.76 13.60
CA PHE A 12 23.30 -25.08 13.11
C PHE A 12 22.91 -24.97 11.62
N VAL A 13 23.73 -25.56 10.76
CA VAL A 13 23.41 -25.75 9.33
C VAL A 13 22.60 -27.04 9.20
N LEU A 14 21.31 -26.92 8.92
CA LEU A 14 20.46 -28.07 8.53
C LEU A 14 20.65 -28.32 7.02
N VAL A 15 21.37 -29.38 6.69
CA VAL A 15 21.57 -29.83 5.29
C VAL A 15 20.43 -30.78 4.92
N SER A 16 19.52 -30.33 4.06
CA SER A 16 18.52 -31.20 3.39
C SER A 16 18.96 -31.44 1.94
N PRO A 17 18.88 -32.69 1.41
CA PRO A 17 19.33 -32.97 0.05
C PRO A 17 18.35 -32.37 -0.97
N LEU A 18 18.84 -31.46 -1.81
CA LEU A 18 18.11 -30.97 -2.98
C LEU A 18 17.98 -32.08 -4.04
N ARG A 19 16.78 -32.26 -4.57
CA ARG A 19 16.60 -33.03 -5.81
C ARG A 19 17.15 -32.22 -6.98
N VAL A 20 18.34 -32.58 -7.42
CA VAL A 20 18.98 -32.04 -8.61
C VAL A 20 18.25 -32.63 -9.84
N LEU A 21 17.69 -31.81 -10.70
CA LEU A 21 17.18 -32.27 -12.01
C LEU A 21 18.38 -32.72 -12.87
N ALA A 22 18.59 -34.03 -12.94
CA ALA A 22 19.59 -34.65 -13.78
C ALA A 22 19.09 -34.71 -15.24
N SER A 23 19.95 -34.35 -16.17
CA SER A 23 19.72 -34.50 -17.61
C SER A 23 20.60 -35.61 -18.16
N THR A 24 20.13 -36.33 -19.17
CA THR A 24 20.93 -37.35 -19.85
C THR A 24 21.10 -37.05 -21.33
N VAL A 25 22.27 -37.40 -21.86
CA VAL A 25 22.53 -37.43 -23.29
C VAL A 25 23.18 -38.76 -23.66
N THR A 26 22.94 -39.22 -24.86
CA THR A 26 23.53 -40.47 -25.38
C THR A 26 24.25 -40.23 -26.69
N PHE A 27 25.56 -40.50 -26.69
CA PHE A 27 26.37 -40.60 -27.90
C PHE A 27 26.16 -42.00 -28.50
N ASP A 28 25.46 -42.10 -29.61
CA ASP A 28 25.17 -43.39 -30.27
C ASP A 28 26.03 -43.56 -31.53
N PHE A 29 26.89 -44.56 -31.50
CA PHE A 29 27.79 -44.92 -32.58
C PHE A 29 27.29 -46.14 -33.36
N SER A 30 26.12 -46.67 -33.02
CA SER A 30 25.59 -47.92 -33.58
C SER A 30 24.50 -47.71 -34.61
N SER A 31 23.86 -46.56 -34.64
CA SER A 31 22.79 -46.17 -35.56
C SER A 31 23.19 -45.07 -36.53
N ASP A 32 22.48 -44.98 -37.64
CA ASP A 32 22.69 -43.95 -38.64
C ASP A 32 22.25 -42.58 -38.09
N GLU A 33 21.15 -42.56 -37.33
CA GLU A 33 20.66 -41.35 -36.65
C GLU A 33 21.68 -40.80 -35.64
N GLY A 34 22.29 -41.68 -34.84
CA GLY A 34 23.31 -41.33 -33.88
C GLY A 34 24.58 -40.77 -34.52
N LEU A 35 25.06 -41.41 -35.62
CA LEU A 35 26.20 -40.90 -36.35
C LEU A 35 25.91 -39.55 -37.04
N ASN A 36 24.72 -39.39 -37.60
CA ASN A 36 24.29 -38.14 -38.21
C ASN A 36 24.19 -37.01 -37.19
N ALA A 37 23.65 -37.29 -35.99
CA ALA A 37 23.58 -36.31 -34.89
C ALA A 37 24.95 -35.82 -34.43
N LEU A 38 25.99 -36.63 -34.64
CA LEU A 38 27.39 -36.30 -34.34
C LEU A 38 28.18 -35.79 -35.57
N GLU A 39 27.51 -35.65 -36.71
CA GLU A 39 28.14 -35.27 -37.99
C GLU A 39 29.30 -36.20 -38.39
N ILE A 40 29.18 -37.50 -38.02
CA ILE A 40 30.19 -38.51 -38.33
C ILE A 40 29.74 -39.28 -39.59
N LYS A 41 30.60 -39.27 -40.61
CA LYS A 41 30.38 -40.05 -41.84
C LYS A 41 30.39 -41.55 -41.54
N LYS A 42 29.29 -42.24 -41.84
CA LYS A 42 29.22 -43.70 -41.71
C LYS A 42 30.25 -44.36 -42.59
N PRO A 43 31.06 -45.31 -42.08
CA PRO A 43 31.97 -46.08 -42.90
C PRO A 43 31.24 -46.90 -43.98
N GLU A 44 31.78 -46.90 -45.21
CA GLU A 44 31.24 -47.66 -46.33
C GLU A 44 31.44 -49.16 -46.14
N LYS A 45 30.68 -49.98 -46.86
CA LYS A 45 30.79 -51.43 -46.84
C LYS A 45 31.91 -51.81 -47.79
N GLY A 46 33.14 -52.03 -47.26
CA GLY A 46 34.27 -52.46 -48.10
C GLY A 46 34.09 -53.76 -48.81
N GLU A 47 34.55 -53.81 -50.06
CA GLU A 47 34.68 -55.00 -50.81
C GLU A 47 35.84 -55.88 -50.30
N LYS A 48 35.85 -57.22 -50.62
CA LYS A 48 36.71 -58.22 -49.98
C LYS A 48 38.24 -57.99 -50.11
N LYS A 49 38.71 -57.07 -50.90
CA LYS A 49 40.16 -56.81 -51.16
C LYS A 49 40.81 -55.63 -50.45
N ASP A 50 40.08 -54.62 -50.03
CA ASP A 50 40.64 -53.45 -49.29
C ASP A 50 40.18 -53.46 -47.82
N LYS A 51 40.98 -54.06 -46.97
CA LYS A 51 40.54 -54.49 -45.64
C LYS A 51 40.46 -53.42 -44.58
N GLU A 52 40.93 -52.19 -44.73
CA GLU A 52 40.97 -51.22 -43.65
C GLU A 52 40.42 -49.84 -43.97
N LYS A 53 40.61 -49.31 -45.17
CA LYS A 53 40.25 -47.89 -45.46
C LYS A 53 38.76 -47.64 -45.55
N ASP A 54 37.98 -48.61 -46.08
CA ASP A 54 36.54 -48.42 -46.34
C ASP A 54 35.63 -48.92 -45.23
N ARG A 55 36.17 -49.47 -44.14
CA ARG A 55 35.41 -49.98 -42.98
C ARG A 55 35.49 -49.10 -41.77
N SER A 56 36.16 -47.99 -41.84
CA SER A 56 36.34 -47.11 -40.69
C SER A 56 36.37 -45.62 -41.06
N THR A 57 35.79 -44.80 -40.22
CA THR A 57 35.91 -43.34 -40.25
C THR A 57 36.73 -42.92 -39.05
N ASN A 58 37.90 -42.29 -39.30
CA ASN A 58 38.76 -41.78 -38.25
C ASN A 58 38.13 -40.54 -37.63
N LEU A 59 38.03 -40.49 -36.30
CA LEU A 59 37.45 -39.39 -35.58
C LEU A 59 38.48 -38.25 -35.38
N GLY A 60 39.79 -38.58 -35.42
CA GLY A 60 40.86 -37.60 -35.16
C GLY A 60 40.77 -37.04 -33.73
N ASP A 61 41.46 -35.93 -33.53
CA ASP A 61 41.43 -35.16 -32.28
C ASP A 61 40.35 -34.07 -32.35
N ARG A 62 39.08 -34.50 -32.59
CA ARG A 62 37.91 -33.63 -32.76
C ARG A 62 37.02 -33.69 -31.53
N GLU A 63 36.18 -32.68 -31.44
CA GLU A 63 35.12 -32.55 -30.43
C GLU A 63 33.77 -32.80 -31.08
N TYR A 64 32.91 -33.53 -30.34
CA TYR A 64 31.54 -33.89 -30.71
C TYR A 64 30.64 -33.48 -29.60
N SER A 65 29.56 -32.75 -29.85
CA SER A 65 28.71 -32.21 -28.79
C SER A 65 27.26 -32.63 -28.99
N ILE A 66 26.62 -33.04 -27.91
CA ILE A 66 25.17 -33.21 -27.80
C ILE A 66 24.69 -32.39 -26.60
N ASN A 67 23.80 -31.43 -26.85
CA ASN A 67 23.32 -30.51 -25.82
C ASN A 67 24.51 -29.81 -25.11
N LYS A 68 24.65 -30.02 -23.79
CA LYS A 68 25.70 -29.41 -22.96
C LYS A 68 26.92 -30.30 -22.76
N VAL A 69 26.95 -31.48 -23.37
CA VAL A 69 28.06 -32.42 -23.20
C VAL A 69 28.92 -32.42 -24.44
N THR A 70 30.21 -32.17 -24.28
CA THR A 70 31.22 -32.28 -25.31
C THR A 70 32.07 -33.51 -25.07
N MET A 71 32.23 -34.35 -26.10
CA MET A 71 33.13 -35.50 -26.15
C MET A 71 34.31 -35.15 -27.00
N ARG A 72 35.52 -35.25 -26.48
CA ARG A 72 36.77 -35.12 -27.23
C ARG A 72 37.51 -36.43 -27.32
N CYS A 73 37.84 -36.88 -28.51
CA CYS A 73 38.70 -38.04 -28.76
C CYS A 73 40.14 -37.62 -28.95
N THR A 74 41.09 -38.27 -28.28
CA THR A 74 42.52 -38.09 -28.47
C THR A 74 43.13 -39.43 -28.86
N SER A 75 43.76 -39.48 -30.03
CA SER A 75 44.33 -40.74 -30.58
C SER A 75 45.79 -40.88 -30.16
N ALA A 76 46.20 -42.12 -29.86
CA ALA A 76 47.60 -42.51 -29.69
C ALA A 76 48.18 -43.01 -31.05
N LYS A 77 48.95 -44.09 -31.04
CA LYS A 77 49.52 -44.66 -32.24
C LYS A 77 48.48 -45.12 -33.28
N THR A 78 47.32 -45.59 -32.77
CA THR A 78 46.20 -46.05 -33.61
C THR A 78 45.04 -45.06 -33.44
N ALA A 79 44.50 -44.56 -34.55
CA ALA A 79 43.42 -43.59 -34.53
C ALA A 79 42.14 -44.14 -33.92
N THR A 80 41.50 -43.35 -33.08
CA THR A 80 40.09 -43.55 -32.61
C THR A 80 39.17 -43.45 -33.82
N ARG A 81 38.28 -44.42 -34.03
CA ARG A 81 37.48 -44.52 -35.23
C ARG A 81 36.13 -45.14 -35.04
N ILE A 82 35.18 -44.84 -35.91
CA ILE A 82 33.97 -45.66 -36.10
C ILE A 82 34.32 -46.82 -37.00
N TRP A 83 34.05 -48.01 -36.53
CA TRP A 83 34.30 -49.25 -37.27
C TRP A 83 32.99 -49.90 -37.67
N ARG A 84 32.92 -50.41 -38.91
CA ARG A 84 31.78 -51.13 -39.42
C ARG A 84 32.05 -52.63 -39.52
N THR A 85 31.14 -53.44 -38.95
CA THR A 85 31.14 -54.90 -39.11
C THR A 85 29.77 -55.31 -39.60
N GLY A 86 29.67 -55.73 -40.85
CA GLY A 86 28.38 -56.00 -41.49
C GLY A 86 27.51 -54.74 -41.57
N ASN A 87 26.36 -54.79 -40.93
CA ASN A 87 25.44 -53.63 -40.84
C ASN A 87 25.59 -52.84 -39.55
N GLN A 88 26.43 -53.24 -38.61
CA GLN A 88 26.63 -52.60 -37.33
C GLN A 88 27.86 -51.70 -37.33
N THR A 89 27.78 -50.59 -36.65
CA THR A 89 28.89 -49.69 -36.39
C THR A 89 29.13 -49.57 -34.89
N GLU A 90 30.38 -49.27 -34.51
CA GLU A 90 30.79 -49.08 -33.11
C GLU A 90 32.00 -48.15 -33.05
N LEU A 91 32.13 -47.43 -31.94
CA LEU A 91 33.32 -46.67 -31.64
C LEU A 91 34.46 -47.60 -31.18
N ARG A 92 35.62 -47.49 -31.80
CA ARG A 92 36.84 -48.18 -31.39
C ARG A 92 37.93 -47.20 -31.01
N PHE A 93 38.48 -47.38 -29.84
CA PHE A 93 39.68 -46.65 -29.41
C PHE A 93 40.64 -47.62 -28.71
N TYR A 94 41.91 -47.32 -28.82
CA TYR A 94 43.00 -48.27 -28.62
C TYR A 94 43.97 -47.79 -27.53
N THR A 95 44.81 -48.67 -27.04
CA THR A 95 45.79 -48.43 -25.97
C THR A 95 46.48 -47.07 -26.09
N GLY A 96 46.40 -46.30 -25.03
CA GLY A 96 46.93 -44.94 -24.93
C GLY A 96 46.04 -43.82 -25.51
N SER A 97 45.01 -44.17 -26.29
CA SER A 97 43.98 -43.20 -26.73
C SER A 97 43.07 -42.83 -25.59
N SER A 98 42.46 -41.66 -25.60
CA SER A 98 41.54 -41.23 -24.57
C SER A 98 40.29 -40.59 -25.14
N ILE A 99 39.23 -40.64 -24.32
CA ILE A 99 37.96 -39.95 -24.54
C ILE A 99 37.71 -39.07 -23.30
N THR A 100 37.51 -37.79 -23.52
CA THR A 100 37.19 -36.81 -22.45
C THR A 100 35.78 -36.29 -22.65
N PHE A 101 34.96 -36.36 -21.61
CA PHE A 101 33.66 -35.68 -21.54
C PHE A 101 33.77 -34.44 -20.71
N THR A 102 33.17 -33.34 -21.19
CA THR A 102 33.17 -32.06 -20.53
C THR A 102 31.79 -31.42 -20.56
N VAL A 103 31.38 -30.78 -19.48
CA VAL A 103 30.18 -29.95 -19.38
C VAL A 103 30.58 -28.52 -19.02
N PRO A 104 29.77 -27.48 -19.36
CA PRO A 104 30.07 -26.09 -19.03
C PRO A 104 30.28 -25.86 -17.54
N THR A 105 30.93 -24.75 -17.21
CA THR A 105 31.08 -24.29 -15.81
C THR A 105 29.71 -24.23 -15.12
N GLY A 106 29.65 -24.69 -13.87
CA GLY A 106 28.40 -24.79 -13.10
C GLY A 106 27.65 -26.12 -13.30
N TYR A 107 28.00 -26.93 -14.32
CA TYR A 107 27.46 -28.28 -14.48
C TYR A 107 28.45 -29.33 -13.99
N GLN A 108 27.93 -30.49 -13.61
CA GLN A 108 28.69 -31.62 -13.10
C GLN A 108 28.23 -32.90 -13.76
N ILE A 109 29.18 -33.77 -14.15
CA ILE A 109 28.91 -35.10 -14.63
C ILE A 109 28.77 -36.01 -13.42
N THR A 110 27.64 -36.71 -13.29
CA THR A 110 27.33 -37.56 -12.13
C THR A 110 27.40 -39.04 -12.44
N ASN A 111 27.12 -39.43 -13.70
CA ASN A 111 27.21 -40.83 -14.11
C ASN A 111 27.51 -40.95 -15.62
N ILE A 112 28.28 -41.98 -16.02
CA ILE A 112 28.52 -42.35 -17.42
C ILE A 112 28.39 -43.85 -17.57
N VAL A 113 27.55 -44.29 -18.50
CA VAL A 113 27.31 -45.71 -18.83
C VAL A 113 27.81 -46.00 -20.23
N PHE A 114 28.74 -46.93 -20.34
CA PHE A 114 29.24 -47.46 -21.60
C PHE A 114 28.49 -48.73 -22.01
N ASN A 115 27.91 -48.75 -23.16
CA ASN A 115 27.28 -49.93 -23.73
C ASN A 115 28.08 -50.42 -24.95
N GLY A 116 28.55 -51.66 -24.93
CA GLY A 116 29.39 -52.21 -25.96
C GLY A 116 29.86 -53.60 -25.62
N THR A 117 30.70 -54.21 -26.46
CA THR A 117 31.21 -55.58 -26.24
C THR A 117 32.45 -55.59 -25.35
N GLN A 118 33.23 -54.51 -25.33
CA GLN A 118 34.46 -54.45 -24.58
C GLN A 118 34.75 -53.02 -24.10
N LEU A 119 35.07 -52.84 -22.80
CA LEU A 119 35.58 -51.62 -22.20
C LEU A 119 36.83 -51.94 -21.37
N ASN A 120 38.00 -51.48 -21.86
CA ASN A 120 39.29 -51.59 -21.19
C ASN A 120 39.87 -50.18 -21.06
N SER A 121 39.37 -49.46 -20.08
CA SER A 121 39.78 -48.07 -19.85
C SER A 121 39.95 -47.79 -18.37
N THR A 122 40.74 -46.81 -18.06
CA THR A 122 40.96 -46.29 -16.69
C THR A 122 40.66 -44.81 -16.65
N THR A 123 40.30 -44.30 -15.45
CA THR A 123 40.08 -42.89 -15.21
C THR A 123 40.77 -42.46 -13.92
N LYS A 124 41.15 -41.17 -13.84
CA LYS A 124 41.77 -40.56 -12.65
C LYS A 124 40.75 -39.91 -11.72
N LYS A 125 39.51 -39.73 -12.18
CA LYS A 125 38.46 -39.08 -11.40
C LYS A 125 37.24 -40.00 -11.31
N GLY A 126 36.63 -40.02 -10.13
CA GLY A 126 35.48 -40.88 -9.84
C GLY A 126 35.84 -42.36 -9.82
N GLN A 127 34.81 -43.21 -9.89
CA GLN A 127 34.92 -44.65 -9.83
C GLN A 127 34.33 -45.29 -11.07
N LEU A 128 35.11 -46.13 -11.75
CA LEU A 128 34.68 -46.95 -12.88
C LEU A 128 34.49 -48.41 -12.45
N ASN A 129 33.26 -48.86 -12.34
CA ASN A 129 32.90 -50.22 -11.99
C ASN A 129 32.31 -50.94 -13.23
N GLY A 130 33.14 -51.80 -13.82
CA GLY A 130 32.72 -52.47 -15.08
C GLY A 130 32.55 -51.45 -16.22
N ARG A 131 31.28 -51.18 -16.59
CA ARG A 131 30.94 -50.24 -17.67
C ARG A 131 30.23 -48.98 -17.18
N GLU A 132 30.15 -48.81 -15.90
CA GLU A 132 29.52 -47.64 -15.27
C GLU A 132 30.54 -46.85 -14.46
N TRP A 133 30.59 -45.57 -14.75
CA TRP A 133 31.37 -44.61 -13.99
C TRP A 133 30.42 -43.72 -13.19
N ASN A 134 30.79 -43.45 -11.94
CA ASN A 134 30.17 -42.43 -11.12
C ASN A 134 31.23 -41.49 -10.53
N ASP A 135 30.81 -40.31 -10.09
CA ASP A 135 31.71 -39.27 -9.58
C ASP A 135 32.35 -39.61 -8.20
N GLY A 136 31.89 -40.69 -7.57
CA GLY A 136 32.37 -41.10 -6.22
C GLY A 136 32.12 -40.06 -5.16
N GLY A 137 31.15 -39.16 -5.34
CA GLY A 137 30.83 -38.04 -4.45
C GLY A 137 31.77 -36.84 -4.61
N THR A 138 32.65 -36.86 -5.66
CA THR A 138 33.53 -35.73 -5.97
C THR A 138 33.08 -35.05 -7.25
N PRO A 139 32.41 -33.88 -7.16
CA PRO A 139 31.89 -33.18 -8.30
C PRO A 139 32.95 -32.90 -9.38
N THR A 140 32.65 -33.20 -10.62
CA THR A 140 33.55 -32.90 -11.74
C THR A 140 32.79 -32.43 -12.99
N ASN A 141 33.31 -31.39 -13.65
CA ASN A 141 32.83 -30.94 -14.95
C ASN A 141 33.58 -31.57 -16.12
N SER A 142 34.60 -32.39 -15.86
CA SER A 142 35.36 -33.07 -16.88
C SER A 142 35.92 -34.40 -16.39
N VAL A 143 35.75 -35.45 -17.17
CA VAL A 143 36.30 -36.77 -16.91
C VAL A 143 36.92 -37.38 -18.18
N THR A 144 38.12 -37.99 -18.03
CA THR A 144 38.86 -38.62 -19.12
C THR A 144 39.00 -40.10 -18.84
N PHE A 145 38.71 -40.91 -19.89
CA PHE A 145 38.91 -42.35 -19.91
C PHE A 145 40.08 -42.66 -20.88
N THR A 146 41.13 -43.28 -20.36
CA THR A 146 42.27 -43.69 -21.16
C THR A 146 42.26 -45.17 -21.37
N ALA A 147 42.35 -45.62 -22.62
CA ALA A 147 42.35 -47.01 -22.99
C ALA A 147 43.63 -47.74 -22.52
N SER A 148 43.49 -48.79 -21.75
CA SER A 148 44.57 -49.72 -21.40
C SER A 148 44.71 -50.83 -22.46
N ASP A 149 43.65 -51.12 -23.22
CA ASP A 149 43.60 -52.02 -24.35
C ASP A 149 42.48 -51.56 -25.32
N ARG A 150 42.05 -52.39 -26.23
CA ARG A 150 41.00 -52.11 -27.21
C ARG A 150 39.63 -51.93 -26.54
N ASN A 151 38.88 -50.96 -27.03
CA ASN A 151 37.50 -50.68 -26.59
C ASN A 151 36.54 -50.73 -27.78
N TYR A 152 35.37 -51.35 -27.59
CA TYR A 152 34.34 -51.52 -28.61
C TYR A 152 32.99 -51.08 -28.02
N ILE A 153 32.58 -49.85 -28.34
CA ILE A 153 31.47 -49.15 -27.67
C ILE A 153 30.38 -48.81 -28.70
N LYS A 154 29.13 -49.18 -28.41
CA LYS A 154 27.96 -48.85 -29.21
C LYS A 154 27.35 -47.52 -28.79
N THR A 155 27.14 -47.32 -27.49
CA THR A 155 26.59 -46.06 -26.95
C THR A 155 27.32 -45.66 -25.68
N ILE A 156 27.33 -44.36 -25.42
CA ILE A 156 27.79 -43.78 -24.14
C ILE A 156 26.71 -42.84 -23.66
N THR A 157 26.11 -43.13 -22.52
CA THR A 157 25.08 -42.30 -21.90
C THR A 157 25.70 -41.53 -20.74
N ILE A 158 25.58 -40.21 -20.78
CA ILE A 158 26.12 -39.31 -19.76
C ILE A 158 24.97 -38.65 -19.03
N THR A 159 24.99 -38.78 -17.70
CA THR A 159 24.08 -38.06 -16.79
C THR A 159 24.85 -36.87 -16.18
N TYR A 160 24.28 -35.68 -16.28
CA TYR A 160 24.86 -34.47 -15.76
C TYR A 160 23.79 -33.59 -15.09
N SER A 161 24.20 -32.73 -14.20
CA SER A 161 23.32 -31.82 -13.46
C SER A 161 23.99 -30.47 -13.26
N ASN A 162 23.19 -29.47 -13.00
CA ASN A 162 23.65 -28.19 -12.48
C ASN A 162 23.17 -28.11 -11.01
N PRO A 163 23.97 -28.53 -10.03
CA PRO A 163 23.58 -28.33 -8.64
C PRO A 163 23.59 -26.84 -8.37
N LYS A 164 22.39 -26.26 -8.32
CA LYS A 164 22.24 -24.90 -7.83
C LYS A 164 22.83 -24.87 -6.41
N PRO A 165 23.71 -23.91 -6.09
CA PRO A 165 24.28 -23.86 -4.75
C PRO A 165 23.14 -23.80 -3.72
N GLU A 166 23.24 -24.59 -2.67
CA GLU A 166 22.25 -24.60 -1.61
C GLU A 166 22.21 -23.22 -0.96
N LYS A 167 21.04 -22.53 -1.05
CA LYS A 167 20.91 -21.20 -0.44
C LYS A 167 20.98 -21.31 1.07
N THR A 168 21.87 -20.55 1.67
CA THR A 168 21.96 -20.43 3.12
C THR A 168 20.68 -19.80 3.67
N ILE A 169 20.13 -20.35 4.75
CA ILE A 169 18.98 -19.78 5.44
C ILE A 169 19.47 -18.80 6.50
N THR A 170 19.15 -17.53 6.34
CA THR A 170 19.50 -16.46 7.28
C THR A 170 18.42 -16.33 8.36
N LYS A 171 18.80 -16.17 9.62
CA LYS A 171 17.88 -15.89 10.72
C LYS A 171 17.68 -14.38 10.84
N VAL A 172 16.43 -13.94 10.91
CA VAL A 172 16.03 -12.53 11.08
C VAL A 172 14.94 -12.41 12.13
N ASN A 173 14.96 -11.33 12.91
CA ASN A 173 14.07 -11.15 14.07
C ASN A 173 13.01 -10.04 13.85
N SER A 174 13.00 -9.43 12.67
CA SER A 174 12.05 -8.37 12.34
C SER A 174 11.77 -8.33 10.85
N ILE A 175 10.65 -7.72 10.48
CA ILE A 175 10.32 -7.46 9.06
C ILE A 175 11.35 -6.51 8.44
N LYS A 176 11.87 -5.54 9.19
CA LYS A 176 12.93 -4.65 8.72
C LYS A 176 14.21 -5.41 8.36
N ASP A 177 14.64 -6.33 9.21
CA ASP A 177 15.84 -7.15 8.95
C ASP A 177 15.61 -8.07 7.74
N LEU A 178 14.39 -8.62 7.59
CA LEU A 178 14.03 -9.42 6.43
C LEU A 178 14.08 -8.60 5.14
N LYS A 179 13.56 -7.38 5.14
CA LYS A 179 13.59 -6.45 4.00
C LYS A 179 15.00 -5.93 3.65
N ALA A 180 15.96 -6.05 4.56
CA ALA A 180 17.36 -5.69 4.32
C ALA A 180 18.15 -6.77 3.57
N LEU A 181 17.59 -7.97 3.40
CA LEU A 181 18.23 -9.04 2.64
C LEU A 181 18.17 -8.77 1.13
N GLU A 182 19.09 -9.38 0.39
CA GLU A 182 19.01 -9.38 -1.08
C GLU A 182 17.78 -10.19 -1.55
N THR A 183 17.14 -9.73 -2.62
CA THR A 183 16.01 -10.45 -3.24
C THR A 183 16.43 -11.86 -3.67
N GLY A 184 15.61 -12.85 -3.36
CA GLY A 184 15.91 -14.26 -3.58
C GLY A 184 16.64 -14.93 -2.41
N SER A 185 16.89 -14.25 -1.29
CA SER A 185 17.46 -14.83 -0.08
C SER A 185 16.47 -15.73 0.64
N TYR A 186 16.96 -16.86 1.18
CA TYR A 186 16.19 -17.69 2.10
C TYR A 186 16.39 -17.20 3.53
N ALA A 187 15.30 -17.07 4.27
CA ALA A 187 15.34 -16.64 5.65
C ALA A 187 14.38 -17.44 6.54
N THR A 188 14.70 -17.51 7.83
CA THR A 188 13.75 -17.83 8.88
C THR A 188 13.44 -16.55 9.63
N LEU A 189 12.20 -16.08 9.51
CA LEU A 189 11.68 -14.93 10.25
C LEU A 189 11.17 -15.41 11.61
N TYR A 190 11.69 -14.82 12.67
CA TYR A 190 11.24 -15.01 14.05
C TYR A 190 10.32 -13.86 14.42
N LEU A 191 9.07 -14.19 14.69
CA LEU A 191 8.06 -13.26 15.18
C LEU A 191 7.96 -13.42 16.70
N THR A 192 8.11 -12.34 17.42
CA THR A 192 8.03 -12.37 18.88
C THR A 192 6.59 -12.20 19.34
N ASP A 193 6.20 -12.92 20.37
CA ASP A 193 4.91 -12.78 21.06
C ASP A 193 4.84 -11.58 22.03
N GLY A 194 5.86 -10.81 22.05
CA GLY A 194 6.14 -9.44 22.47
C GLY A 194 5.49 -8.83 23.68
N ASP A 195 6.19 -8.84 24.79
CA ASP A 195 5.92 -7.95 25.94
C ASP A 195 6.15 -6.46 25.64
N ASN A 196 6.61 -6.10 24.42
CA ASN A 196 7.02 -4.73 24.04
C ASN A 196 6.28 -4.16 22.81
N GLY A 197 5.08 -4.64 22.49
CA GLY A 197 4.30 -4.11 21.36
C GLY A 197 4.85 -4.47 19.97
N SER A 198 5.75 -5.46 19.89
CA SER A 198 6.42 -5.89 18.66
C SER A 198 5.71 -7.07 17.97
N MET A 199 4.51 -7.44 18.43
CA MET A 199 3.76 -8.53 17.81
C MET A 199 3.40 -8.20 16.38
N ALA A 200 3.70 -9.12 15.47
CA ALA A 200 3.22 -9.01 14.12
C ALA A 200 1.70 -9.22 14.08
N ARG A 201 1.01 -8.41 13.30
CA ARG A 201 -0.45 -8.40 13.15
C ARG A 201 -0.83 -8.58 11.70
N VAL A 202 -1.89 -9.35 11.46
CA VAL A 202 -2.50 -9.45 10.12
C VAL A 202 -3.31 -8.19 9.84
N LEU A 203 -2.95 -7.49 8.77
CA LEU A 203 -3.63 -6.29 8.29
C LEU A 203 -4.77 -6.64 7.33
N HIS A 204 -4.48 -7.53 6.36
CA HIS A 204 -5.42 -7.91 5.32
C HIS A 204 -5.08 -9.28 4.75
N VAL A 205 -6.11 -9.98 4.27
CA VAL A 205 -5.99 -11.28 3.59
C VAL A 205 -6.71 -11.19 2.25
N TYR A 206 -6.01 -11.48 1.17
CA TYR A 206 -6.56 -11.42 -0.18
C TYR A 206 -6.28 -12.71 -0.95
N GLY A 207 -7.28 -13.22 -1.64
CA GLY A 207 -7.17 -14.48 -2.38
C GLY A 207 -7.16 -15.73 -1.49
N THR A 208 -6.85 -16.87 -2.07
CA THR A 208 -6.83 -18.19 -1.41
C THR A 208 -5.74 -19.09 -1.98
N GLY A 209 -5.33 -20.12 -1.21
CA GLY A 209 -4.38 -21.14 -1.66
C GLY A 209 -2.98 -20.59 -1.96
N ASP A 210 -2.31 -21.15 -2.95
CA ASP A 210 -0.91 -20.85 -3.28
C ASP A 210 -0.66 -19.44 -3.83
N THR A 211 -1.73 -18.67 -4.08
CA THR A 211 -1.67 -17.27 -4.52
C THR A 211 -2.19 -16.30 -3.47
N GLN A 212 -2.49 -16.78 -2.27
CA GLN A 212 -2.98 -15.94 -1.18
C GLN A 212 -1.92 -14.91 -0.78
N GLU A 213 -2.36 -13.67 -0.63
CA GLU A 213 -1.59 -12.55 -0.13
C GLU A 213 -2.06 -12.20 1.29
N ILE A 214 -1.16 -12.24 2.23
CA ILE A 214 -1.43 -11.87 3.63
C ILE A 214 -0.51 -10.69 3.97
N TYR A 215 -1.09 -9.54 4.17
CA TYR A 215 -0.37 -8.34 4.57
C TYR A 215 -0.23 -8.33 6.09
N ILE A 216 0.99 -8.26 6.57
CA ILE A 216 1.32 -8.27 8.00
C ILE A 216 2.21 -7.09 8.35
N ARG A 217 2.12 -6.64 9.60
CA ARG A 217 2.95 -5.57 10.16
C ARG A 217 3.48 -5.98 11.53
N ASP A 218 4.76 -5.75 11.78
CA ASP A 218 5.33 -5.66 13.11
C ASP A 218 5.63 -4.19 13.48
N ASN A 219 6.32 -3.95 14.59
CA ASN A 219 6.72 -2.59 14.99
C ASN A 219 7.83 -1.98 14.10
N THR A 220 8.39 -2.73 13.16
CA THR A 220 9.51 -2.31 12.31
C THR A 220 9.12 -2.06 10.87
N GLY A 221 7.97 -2.59 10.43
CA GLY A 221 7.48 -2.43 9.07
C GLY A 221 6.45 -3.47 8.67
N ALA A 222 6.10 -3.48 7.39
CA ALA A 222 5.13 -4.40 6.82
C ALA A 222 5.71 -5.19 5.65
N ILE A 223 5.10 -6.36 5.38
CA ILE A 223 5.46 -7.27 4.29
C ILE A 223 4.23 -8.08 3.85
N CYS A 224 4.27 -8.59 2.63
CA CYS A 224 3.27 -9.53 2.11
C CYS A 224 3.78 -10.97 2.23
N PHE A 225 3.12 -11.81 3.03
CA PHE A 225 3.28 -13.26 2.97
C PHE A 225 2.53 -13.78 1.73
N TYR A 226 3.19 -14.57 0.90
CA TYR A 226 2.64 -15.05 -0.36
C TYR A 226 2.69 -16.57 -0.48
N GLY A 227 1.54 -17.20 -0.69
CA GLY A 227 1.43 -18.65 -0.82
C GLY A 227 1.79 -19.41 0.46
N ILE A 228 1.67 -18.78 1.63
CA ILE A 228 1.90 -19.40 2.95
C ILE A 228 0.54 -19.87 3.47
N ASN A 229 0.33 -21.19 3.49
CA ASN A 229 -0.93 -21.81 3.86
C ASN A 229 -0.77 -22.61 5.17
N PRO A 230 -1.04 -22.00 6.34
CA PRO A 230 -1.07 -22.73 7.61
C PRO A 230 -2.37 -23.51 7.78
N ASN A 231 -2.40 -24.44 8.73
CA ASN A 231 -3.61 -25.18 9.08
C ASN A 231 -4.74 -24.29 9.63
N VAL A 232 -4.38 -23.16 10.25
CA VAL A 232 -5.32 -22.15 10.74
C VAL A 232 -5.37 -21.01 9.72
N PRO A 233 -6.54 -20.68 9.15
CA PRO A 233 -6.63 -19.58 8.19
C PRO A 233 -6.24 -18.24 8.81
N PHE A 234 -5.57 -17.40 8.03
CA PHE A 234 -5.31 -16.02 8.44
C PHE A 234 -6.59 -15.19 8.41
N ALA A 235 -6.75 -14.33 9.40
CA ALA A 235 -7.81 -13.33 9.47
C ALA A 235 -7.27 -12.00 10.00
N TYR A 236 -8.00 -10.92 9.69
CA TYR A 236 -7.66 -9.59 10.18
C TYR A 236 -7.44 -9.55 11.70
N ASN A 237 -6.47 -8.76 12.11
CA ASN A 237 -6.13 -8.46 13.50
C ASN A 237 -5.57 -9.65 14.31
N GLN A 238 -5.39 -10.82 13.71
CA GLN A 238 -4.71 -11.94 14.36
C GLN A 238 -3.27 -11.59 14.68
N HIS A 239 -2.78 -12.11 15.80
CA HIS A 239 -1.39 -12.00 16.21
C HIS A 239 -0.59 -13.16 15.63
N LEU A 240 0.62 -12.86 15.19
CA LEU A 240 1.56 -13.84 14.68
C LEU A 240 2.78 -13.90 15.58
N ALA A 241 3.13 -15.10 16.03
CA ALA A 241 4.33 -15.37 16.81
C ALA A 241 5.03 -16.64 16.31
N GLY A 242 6.18 -16.98 16.89
CA GLY A 242 6.95 -18.15 16.52
C GLY A 242 7.87 -17.89 15.34
N GLN A 243 7.98 -18.83 14.41
CA GLN A 243 8.91 -18.69 13.30
C GLN A 243 8.36 -19.29 12.01
N ILE A 244 8.82 -18.75 10.88
CA ILE A 244 8.50 -19.24 9.54
C ILE A 244 9.70 -19.09 8.61
N THR A 245 9.97 -20.13 7.81
CA THR A 245 11.02 -20.09 6.78
C THR A 245 10.40 -19.82 5.40
N GLY A 246 11.01 -18.92 4.66
CA GLY A 246 10.56 -18.53 3.33
C GLY A 246 11.66 -17.90 2.50
N GLU A 247 11.30 -17.47 1.29
CA GLU A 247 12.15 -16.70 0.38
C GLU A 247 11.71 -15.23 0.37
N TYR A 248 12.63 -14.34 0.71
CA TYR A 248 12.40 -12.91 0.53
C TYR A 248 12.56 -12.53 -0.93
N VAL A 249 11.55 -11.89 -1.51
CA VAL A 249 11.55 -11.44 -2.91
C VAL A 249 10.98 -10.04 -2.99
N LEU A 250 11.70 -9.14 -3.65
CA LEU A 250 11.15 -7.86 -4.09
C LEU A 250 10.57 -8.04 -5.50
N GLU A 251 9.24 -8.20 -5.59
CA GLU A 251 8.55 -8.47 -6.85
C GLU A 251 7.67 -7.28 -7.26
N ASN A 252 8.01 -6.64 -8.37
CA ASN A 252 7.35 -5.41 -8.85
C ASN A 252 7.32 -4.29 -7.79
N GLY A 253 8.36 -4.21 -6.96
CA GLY A 253 8.43 -3.25 -5.86
C GLY A 253 7.76 -3.70 -4.57
N ILE A 254 7.04 -4.82 -4.56
CA ILE A 254 6.35 -5.34 -3.37
C ILE A 254 7.30 -6.28 -2.61
N PRO A 255 7.61 -6.01 -1.33
CA PRO A 255 8.34 -6.94 -0.49
C PRO A 255 7.45 -8.13 -0.15
N ARG A 256 7.84 -9.31 -0.63
CA ARG A 256 7.11 -10.56 -0.41
C ARG A 256 7.98 -11.57 0.34
N PHE A 257 7.34 -12.33 1.22
CA PHE A 257 7.93 -13.51 1.84
C PHE A 257 7.17 -14.73 1.36
N LYS A 258 7.79 -15.47 0.43
CA LYS A 258 7.17 -16.57 -0.31
C LYS A 258 7.43 -17.92 0.34
N ALA A 259 6.45 -18.81 0.25
CA ALA A 259 6.65 -20.22 0.60
C ALA A 259 7.73 -20.85 -0.30
N ILE A 260 8.56 -21.70 0.29
CA ILE A 260 9.56 -22.50 -0.41
C ILE A 260 9.09 -23.96 -0.35
N SER A 261 8.96 -24.62 -1.51
CA SER A 261 8.65 -26.05 -1.55
C SER A 261 9.64 -26.82 -0.67
N ASP A 262 9.12 -27.75 0.14
CA ASP A 262 9.86 -28.62 1.07
C ASP A 262 10.64 -27.93 2.22
N LYS A 263 10.64 -26.59 2.31
CA LYS A 263 11.34 -25.85 3.38
C LYS A 263 10.43 -25.00 4.23
N THR A 264 9.32 -24.48 3.70
CA THR A 264 8.36 -23.71 4.49
C THR A 264 7.52 -24.65 5.33
N ASN A 265 7.71 -24.54 6.64
CA ASN A 265 6.94 -25.28 7.62
C ASN A 265 6.17 -24.30 8.51
N THR A 266 4.85 -24.34 8.41
CA THR A 266 3.95 -23.47 9.17
C THR A 266 3.65 -23.99 10.58
N SER A 267 4.11 -25.20 10.95
CA SER A 267 3.83 -25.78 12.27
C SER A 267 4.44 -25.00 13.46
N GLN A 268 5.44 -24.18 13.18
CA GLN A 268 6.09 -23.32 14.17
C GLN A 268 5.60 -21.86 14.15
N LEU A 269 4.67 -21.55 13.24
CA LEU A 269 3.98 -20.26 13.21
C LEU A 269 2.77 -20.36 14.13
N VAL A 270 2.74 -19.53 15.14
CA VAL A 270 1.59 -19.38 16.04
C VAL A 270 0.69 -18.28 15.51
N ILE A 271 -0.55 -18.63 15.26
CA ILE A 271 -1.61 -17.70 14.85
C ILE A 271 -2.59 -17.65 16.02
N ALA A 272 -2.55 -16.57 16.78
CA ALA A 272 -3.43 -16.35 17.92
C ALA A 272 -4.70 -15.59 17.50
N ASP A 273 -5.78 -15.79 18.23
CA ASP A 273 -7.01 -15.06 18.04
C ASP A 273 -6.80 -13.54 18.16
N PRO A 274 -7.61 -12.73 17.47
CA PRO A 274 -7.54 -11.28 17.59
C PRO A 274 -7.75 -10.85 19.05
N ILE A 275 -6.91 -9.96 19.55
CA ILE A 275 -7.20 -9.26 20.82
C ILE A 275 -8.29 -8.25 20.51
N THR A 276 -9.49 -8.47 21.03
CA THR A 276 -10.68 -7.67 20.71
C THR A 276 -10.60 -6.23 21.19
N GLU A 277 -9.76 -5.95 22.18
CA GLU A 277 -9.62 -4.63 22.80
C GLU A 277 -8.70 -3.67 22.04
N VAL A 278 -7.82 -4.19 21.19
CA VAL A 278 -6.85 -3.38 20.44
C VAL A 278 -6.83 -3.82 18.97
N ASN A 279 -7.60 -3.14 18.14
CA ASN A 279 -7.57 -3.36 16.70
C ASN A 279 -6.39 -2.62 16.08
N VAL A 280 -5.73 -3.27 15.12
CA VAL A 280 -4.73 -2.60 14.32
C VAL A 280 -5.39 -1.47 13.52
N GLN A 281 -4.74 -0.30 13.50
CA GLN A 281 -5.21 0.87 12.78
C GLN A 281 -4.31 1.15 11.58
N PRO A 282 -4.80 1.87 10.55
CA PRO A 282 -3.92 2.32 9.48
C PRO A 282 -2.89 3.29 10.05
N LYS A 283 -1.68 3.21 9.52
CA LYS A 283 -0.60 4.13 9.86
C LYS A 283 -0.80 5.44 9.11
N GLU A 284 -0.94 6.56 9.83
CA GLU A 284 -0.96 7.88 9.20
C GLU A 284 0.42 8.21 8.64
N ILE A 285 0.48 8.56 7.36
CA ILE A 285 1.71 8.88 6.64
C ILE A 285 1.51 10.10 5.74
N GLU A 286 2.62 10.79 5.45
CA GLU A 286 2.68 11.72 4.34
C GLU A 286 2.93 10.98 3.01
N ALA A 287 2.53 11.58 1.88
CA ALA A 287 2.72 10.96 0.56
C ALA A 287 4.19 10.63 0.26
N THR A 288 5.12 11.45 0.73
CA THR A 288 6.58 11.26 0.59
C THR A 288 7.12 10.03 1.32
N GLU A 289 6.36 9.49 2.29
CA GLU A 289 6.72 8.31 3.06
C GLU A 289 6.18 7.01 2.44
N TYR A 290 5.57 7.08 1.25
CA TYR A 290 4.94 5.93 0.58
C TYR A 290 5.90 4.74 0.44
N ASN A 291 7.12 4.98 -0.04
CA ASN A 291 8.10 3.92 -0.32
C ASN A 291 8.57 3.17 0.93
N ASP A 292 8.58 3.82 2.08
CA ASP A 292 8.94 3.21 3.37
C ASP A 292 7.80 2.34 3.94
N ASN A 293 6.57 2.54 3.41
CA ASN A 293 5.36 1.90 3.90
C ASN A 293 4.69 0.95 2.88
N ILE A 294 5.43 0.45 1.88
CA ILE A 294 4.92 -0.55 0.94
C ILE A 294 4.53 -1.83 1.69
N ALA A 295 3.40 -2.42 1.28
CA ALA A 295 2.69 -3.54 1.90
C ALA A 295 2.03 -3.21 3.25
N ASP A 296 2.05 -1.96 3.70
CA ASP A 296 1.41 -1.52 4.93
C ASP A 296 0.00 -0.95 4.69
N TRP A 297 -0.83 -1.02 5.72
CA TRP A 297 -2.11 -0.34 5.76
C TRP A 297 -1.89 1.10 6.22
N VAL A 298 -2.07 2.03 5.32
CA VAL A 298 -1.74 3.44 5.52
C VAL A 298 -2.98 4.33 5.43
N LEU A 299 -2.88 5.52 6.04
CA LEU A 299 -3.87 6.59 5.97
C LEU A 299 -3.19 7.87 5.48
N LEU A 300 -3.62 8.35 4.33
CA LEU A 300 -3.26 9.66 3.78
C LEU A 300 -4.39 10.63 4.05
N LYS A 301 -4.14 11.71 4.79
CA LYS A 301 -5.16 12.70 5.14
C LYS A 301 -5.19 13.91 4.22
N ASN A 302 -6.39 14.49 4.05
CA ASN A 302 -6.64 15.74 3.32
C ASN A 302 -6.11 15.73 1.87
N GLN A 303 -6.22 14.62 1.16
CA GLN A 303 -5.74 14.47 -0.19
C GLN A 303 -6.76 15.00 -1.21
N LYS A 304 -6.35 15.88 -2.11
CA LYS A 304 -7.21 16.39 -3.18
C LYS A 304 -7.15 15.47 -4.39
N ILE A 305 -8.30 15.18 -4.99
CA ILE A 305 -8.42 14.36 -6.19
C ILE A 305 -8.46 15.26 -7.43
N ILE A 306 -7.56 15.01 -8.39
CA ILE A 306 -7.58 15.61 -9.72
C ILE A 306 -7.33 14.49 -10.75
N ASN A 307 -8.24 14.34 -11.71
CA ASN A 307 -8.15 13.32 -12.77
C ASN A 307 -7.91 11.91 -12.22
N GLU A 308 -8.69 11.52 -11.20
CA GLU A 308 -8.62 10.20 -10.54
C GLU A 308 -7.30 9.92 -9.78
N GLN A 309 -6.48 10.95 -9.58
CA GLN A 309 -5.21 10.86 -8.88
C GLN A 309 -5.18 11.81 -7.68
N LEU A 310 -4.40 11.43 -6.67
CA LEU A 310 -4.07 12.34 -5.57
C LEU A 310 -3.12 13.42 -6.09
N THR A 311 -3.39 14.68 -5.74
CA THR A 311 -2.47 15.79 -6.02
C THR A 311 -1.32 15.82 -5.02
N THR A 312 -0.48 14.79 -5.09
CA THR A 312 0.75 14.69 -4.32
C THR A 312 1.95 14.83 -5.25
N GLN A 313 3.11 15.09 -4.69
CA GLN A 313 4.35 15.09 -5.46
C GLN A 313 4.72 13.70 -6.01
N GLU A 314 4.17 12.65 -5.40
CA GLU A 314 4.47 11.25 -5.70
C GLU A 314 3.50 10.59 -6.69
N GLU A 315 2.56 11.33 -7.26
CA GLU A 315 1.56 10.83 -8.23
C GLU A 315 0.88 9.52 -7.78
N ILE A 316 0.37 9.50 -6.56
CA ILE A 316 -0.30 8.33 -6.01
C ILE A 316 -1.66 8.14 -6.69
N VAL A 317 -1.91 6.91 -7.17
CA VAL A 317 -3.16 6.49 -7.83
C VAL A 317 -3.99 5.63 -6.87
N ILE A 318 -5.30 5.78 -6.93
CA ILE A 318 -6.23 4.89 -6.21
C ILE A 318 -6.53 3.68 -7.11
N ASN A 319 -6.28 2.47 -6.62
CA ASN A 319 -6.59 1.24 -7.34
C ASN A 319 -7.44 0.31 -6.46
N ASN A 320 -8.72 0.12 -6.83
CA ASN A 320 -9.62 -0.76 -6.09
C ASN A 320 -9.38 -2.25 -6.39
N ARG A 321 -8.17 -2.73 -6.13
CA ARG A 321 -7.75 -4.12 -6.38
C ARG A 321 -8.56 -5.14 -5.58
N PHE A 322 -8.93 -4.80 -4.36
CA PHE A 322 -9.60 -5.74 -3.45
C PHE A 322 -11.10 -5.88 -3.72
N ASN A 323 -11.66 -5.09 -4.66
CA ASN A 323 -13.04 -5.16 -5.14
C ASN A 323 -14.04 -5.37 -4.01
N SER A 324 -14.00 -4.52 -3.00
CA SER A 324 -14.96 -4.58 -1.91
C SER A 324 -16.38 -4.37 -2.45
N THR A 325 -17.22 -5.40 -2.34
CA THR A 325 -18.55 -5.45 -3.00
C THR A 325 -19.72 -5.36 -2.02
N THR A 326 -19.47 -5.51 -0.71
CA THR A 326 -20.54 -5.42 0.29
C THR A 326 -20.85 -3.98 0.65
N SER A 327 -22.09 -3.68 1.07
CA SER A 327 -22.51 -2.31 1.40
C SER A 327 -21.72 -1.67 2.54
N LYS A 328 -21.16 -2.46 3.44
CA LYS A 328 -20.29 -1.98 4.55
C LYS A 328 -18.84 -1.81 4.14
N ASP A 329 -18.41 -2.63 3.19
CA ASP A 329 -17.02 -2.67 2.70
C ASP A 329 -16.87 -1.95 1.36
N LYS A 330 -17.95 -1.32 0.89
CA LYS A 330 -17.98 -0.72 -0.44
C LYS A 330 -17.02 0.46 -0.50
N TYR A 331 -16.07 0.36 -1.40
CA TYR A 331 -15.28 1.50 -1.80
C TYR A 331 -16.17 2.54 -2.47
N THR A 332 -16.17 3.75 -1.93
CA THR A 332 -16.84 4.90 -2.53
C THR A 332 -15.81 5.66 -3.35
N GLU A 333 -15.99 5.64 -4.68
CA GLU A 333 -15.07 6.32 -5.59
C GLU A 333 -15.12 7.84 -5.39
N PRO A 334 -13.99 8.50 -5.11
CA PRO A 334 -13.95 9.94 -4.95
C PRO A 334 -14.09 10.64 -6.33
N TYR A 335 -14.78 11.79 -6.34
CA TYR A 335 -14.97 12.58 -7.53
C TYR A 335 -13.85 13.62 -7.72
N ASN A 336 -13.69 14.09 -8.95
CA ASN A 336 -12.71 15.12 -9.30
C ASN A 336 -12.96 16.42 -8.53
N GLY A 337 -11.96 16.92 -7.85
CA GLY A 337 -12.01 18.09 -6.97
C GLY A 337 -12.35 17.78 -5.51
N ALA A 338 -12.71 16.55 -5.16
CA ALA A 338 -12.92 16.14 -3.77
C ALA A 338 -11.61 16.23 -2.95
N ILE A 339 -11.76 16.52 -1.67
CA ILE A 339 -10.70 16.32 -0.69
C ILE A 339 -11.11 15.10 0.14
N ILE A 340 -10.18 14.16 0.36
CA ILE A 340 -10.46 12.92 1.07
C ILE A 340 -9.37 12.57 2.08
N ASP A 341 -9.72 11.78 3.08
CA ASP A 341 -8.81 10.91 3.79
C ASP A 341 -8.90 9.53 3.16
N LEU A 342 -7.78 8.94 2.81
CA LEU A 342 -7.69 7.66 2.08
C LEU A 342 -6.94 6.63 2.90
N ALA A 343 -7.63 5.53 3.26
CA ALA A 343 -7.02 4.38 3.94
C ALA A 343 -6.96 3.17 2.99
N GLY A 344 -5.80 2.52 2.91
CA GLY A 344 -5.61 1.36 2.04
C GLY A 344 -4.22 0.74 2.18
N ILE A 345 -4.01 -0.38 1.49
CA ILE A 345 -2.68 -1.00 1.42
C ILE A 345 -1.86 -0.32 0.32
N ALA A 346 -0.66 0.10 0.67
CA ALA A 346 0.30 0.66 -0.28
C ALA A 346 0.92 -0.47 -1.12
N ILE A 347 0.55 -0.57 -2.39
CA ILE A 347 1.03 -1.62 -3.31
C ILE A 347 1.45 -0.98 -4.62
N PRO A 348 2.75 -0.90 -4.93
CA PRO A 348 3.20 -0.33 -6.20
C PRO A 348 2.82 -1.22 -7.39
N ASN A 349 2.65 -0.62 -8.55
CA ASN A 349 2.42 -1.29 -9.81
C ASN A 349 3.43 -0.80 -10.86
N GLY A 350 4.56 -1.48 -10.94
CA GLY A 350 5.70 -1.01 -11.70
C GLY A 350 6.27 0.28 -11.10
N ALA A 351 6.29 1.36 -11.89
CA ALA A 351 6.75 2.67 -11.45
C ALA A 351 5.64 3.53 -10.77
N LYS A 352 4.38 3.05 -10.75
CA LYS A 352 3.25 3.78 -10.16
C LYS A 352 3.12 3.47 -8.68
N HIS A 353 2.90 4.50 -7.88
CA HIS A 353 2.51 4.37 -6.49
C HIS A 353 0.99 4.17 -6.42
N GLU A 354 0.51 3.08 -5.84
CA GLU A 354 -0.92 2.80 -5.72
C GLU A 354 -1.32 2.62 -4.26
N ILE A 355 -2.43 3.23 -3.86
CA ILE A 355 -3.14 2.88 -2.63
C ILE A 355 -4.36 2.05 -3.02
N ASN A 356 -4.45 0.88 -2.42
CA ASN A 356 -5.54 -0.05 -2.62
C ASN A 356 -6.53 0.09 -1.47
N PRO A 357 -7.69 0.76 -1.68
CA PRO A 357 -8.64 1.07 -0.63
C PRO A 357 -9.09 -0.18 0.12
N MET A 358 -9.15 -0.07 1.44
CA MET A 358 -9.54 -1.17 2.31
C MET A 358 -10.43 -0.65 3.42
N TYR A 359 -11.66 -1.21 3.54
CA TYR A 359 -12.49 -1.06 4.72
C TYR A 359 -12.16 -2.17 5.71
N GLN A 360 -11.88 -1.80 6.93
CA GLN A 360 -11.58 -2.77 7.98
C GLN A 360 -11.94 -2.22 9.35
N ASN A 361 -12.70 -2.98 10.11
CA ASN A 361 -13.02 -2.68 11.51
C ASN A 361 -13.57 -1.25 11.75
N GLY A 362 -14.51 -0.81 10.94
CA GLY A 362 -15.12 0.52 11.06
C GLY A 362 -14.31 1.65 10.42
N GLN A 363 -13.04 1.43 10.06
CA GLN A 363 -12.27 2.41 9.32
C GLN A 363 -12.71 2.43 7.86
N ARG A 364 -13.34 3.51 7.44
CA ARG A 364 -13.71 3.71 6.03
C ARG A 364 -12.46 3.89 5.17
N ALA A 365 -12.47 3.27 3.98
CA ALA A 365 -11.39 3.43 3.01
C ALA A 365 -11.31 4.85 2.47
N VAL A 366 -12.45 5.52 2.30
CA VAL A 366 -12.55 6.91 1.84
C VAL A 366 -13.46 7.66 2.80
N VAL A 367 -12.96 8.79 3.31
CA VAL A 367 -13.71 9.77 4.07
C VAL A 367 -13.62 11.10 3.33
N PHE A 368 -14.73 11.64 2.85
CA PHE A 368 -14.75 12.97 2.22
C PHE A 368 -14.49 14.04 3.26
N VAL A 369 -13.59 14.96 2.96
CA VAL A 369 -13.23 16.07 3.85
C VAL A 369 -13.85 17.35 3.31
N ILE A 370 -14.69 17.98 4.11
CA ILE A 370 -15.30 19.27 3.79
C ILE A 370 -14.71 20.31 4.75
N ASP A 371 -13.92 21.22 4.18
CA ASP A 371 -13.11 22.19 4.94
C ASP A 371 -13.72 23.60 4.81
N ASP A 372 -13.85 24.32 5.92
CA ASP A 372 -14.38 25.68 5.91
C ASP A 372 -13.38 26.74 5.38
N GLU A 373 -12.13 26.35 5.15
CA GLU A 373 -11.07 27.24 4.62
C GLU A 373 -10.84 27.07 3.12
N ASN A 374 -11.31 25.96 2.53
CA ASN A 374 -11.10 25.62 1.14
C ASN A 374 -12.41 25.64 0.33
N PRO A 375 -12.36 25.92 -0.99
CA PRO A 375 -13.52 25.77 -1.86
C PRO A 375 -14.04 24.33 -1.86
N PHE A 376 -15.33 24.17 -1.61
CA PHE A 376 -16.00 22.88 -1.74
C PHE A 376 -16.45 22.67 -3.19
N VAL A 377 -16.01 21.59 -3.81
CA VAL A 377 -16.49 21.13 -5.12
C VAL A 377 -17.64 20.14 -4.89
N SER A 378 -18.83 20.48 -5.35
CA SER A 378 -19.99 19.59 -5.25
C SER A 378 -19.83 18.38 -6.19
N PRO A 379 -20.23 17.17 -5.79
CA PRO A 379 -20.28 16.03 -6.70
C PRO A 379 -21.30 16.25 -7.80
N GLN A 380 -21.16 15.54 -8.94
CA GLN A 380 -22.12 15.63 -10.04
C GLN A 380 -23.44 14.91 -9.74
N ASN A 381 -23.37 13.84 -8.94
CA ASN A 381 -24.51 13.05 -8.48
C ASN A 381 -24.40 12.86 -6.96
N ASP A 382 -25.52 12.59 -6.32
CA ASP A 382 -25.54 12.25 -4.90
C ASP A 382 -24.69 11.02 -4.62
N ILE A 383 -23.87 11.09 -3.57
CA ILE A 383 -23.05 9.97 -3.09
C ILE A 383 -23.73 9.41 -1.84
N ILE A 384 -24.32 8.23 -1.99
CA ILE A 384 -25.04 7.54 -0.92
C ILE A 384 -24.05 6.80 -0.03
N ASP A 385 -24.34 6.73 1.28
CA ASP A 385 -23.50 6.06 2.28
C ASP A 385 -22.07 6.58 2.32
N ALA A 386 -21.88 7.88 2.13
CA ALA A 386 -20.59 8.55 2.24
C ALA A 386 -20.19 8.73 3.71
N ALA A 387 -18.93 8.47 4.03
CA ALA A 387 -18.33 9.00 5.26
C ALA A 387 -17.82 10.42 5.00
N VAL A 388 -18.16 11.36 5.86
CA VAL A 388 -17.80 12.78 5.71
C VAL A 388 -17.19 13.30 6.99
N ARG A 389 -15.97 13.82 6.92
CA ARG A 389 -15.35 14.60 7.99
C ARG A 389 -15.51 16.08 7.71
N LEU A 390 -16.20 16.75 8.61
CA LEU A 390 -16.40 18.19 8.57
C LEU A 390 -15.26 18.90 9.32
N LYS A 391 -14.30 19.46 8.59
CA LYS A 391 -13.17 20.17 9.18
C LYS A 391 -13.59 21.58 9.60
N ARG A 392 -14.26 21.63 10.73
CA ARG A 392 -14.82 22.83 11.31
C ARG A 392 -14.98 22.70 12.83
N THR A 393 -14.58 23.74 13.56
CA THR A 393 -14.84 23.86 15.01
C THR A 393 -16.04 24.76 15.25
N LEU A 394 -16.98 24.30 16.06
CA LEU A 394 -18.14 25.03 16.54
C LEU A 394 -18.07 25.19 18.06
N SER A 395 -18.86 26.11 18.61
CA SER A 395 -18.95 26.34 20.04
C SER A 395 -20.40 26.44 20.48
N ALA A 396 -20.74 25.82 21.60
CA ALA A 396 -22.05 25.95 22.24
C ALA A 396 -22.23 27.30 23.00
N SER A 397 -21.16 28.05 23.21
CA SER A 397 -21.22 29.33 23.97
C SER A 397 -21.91 30.45 23.20
N HIS A 398 -22.03 30.36 21.89
CA HIS A 398 -22.65 31.36 21.02
C HIS A 398 -23.24 30.74 19.77
N TRP A 399 -24.13 31.46 19.10
CA TRP A 399 -24.69 31.07 17.86
C TRP A 399 -23.66 31.16 16.73
N ASN A 400 -23.58 30.09 15.92
CA ASN A 400 -22.79 30.01 14.69
C ASN A 400 -23.74 29.87 13.50
N THR A 401 -23.42 30.43 12.35
CA THR A 401 -24.13 30.10 11.12
C THR A 401 -23.61 28.78 10.57
N PHE A 402 -24.45 27.95 9.96
CA PHE A 402 -24.14 26.59 9.55
C PHE A 402 -24.85 26.22 8.25
N ALA A 403 -24.14 25.66 7.31
CA ALA A 403 -24.67 25.11 6.06
C ALA A 403 -23.74 24.01 5.56
N ILE A 404 -24.30 22.86 5.25
CA ILE A 404 -23.54 21.66 4.83
C ILE A 404 -24.18 21.03 3.58
N PRO A 405 -23.41 20.27 2.76
CA PRO A 405 -23.92 19.65 1.54
C PRO A 405 -24.51 18.25 1.74
N PHE A 406 -24.95 17.88 2.93
CA PHE A 406 -25.59 16.60 3.23
C PHE A 406 -26.67 16.77 4.29
N ASP A 407 -27.60 15.82 4.33
CA ASP A 407 -28.69 15.81 5.30
C ASP A 407 -28.24 15.15 6.61
N ILE A 408 -28.71 15.66 7.75
CA ILE A 408 -28.49 15.05 9.07
C ILE A 408 -29.81 15.04 9.82
N GLU A 409 -30.23 13.86 10.29
CA GLU A 409 -31.35 13.76 11.23
C GLU A 409 -30.96 14.40 12.57
N TYR A 410 -31.86 15.20 13.15
CA TYR A 410 -31.60 15.89 14.40
C TYR A 410 -31.22 14.92 15.54
N ASP A 411 -31.91 13.78 15.59
CA ASP A 411 -31.70 12.74 16.62
C ASP A 411 -30.30 12.06 16.52
N ALA A 412 -29.60 12.25 15.42
CA ALA A 412 -28.22 11.80 15.26
C ALA A 412 -27.18 12.73 15.89
N LEU A 413 -27.63 13.87 16.44
CA LEU A 413 -26.78 14.89 17.04
C LEU A 413 -27.00 14.98 18.55
N GLU A 414 -25.92 15.07 19.30
CA GLU A 414 -25.97 15.20 20.74
C GLU A 414 -25.65 16.66 21.18
N ASN A 415 -26.40 17.14 22.18
CA ASN A 415 -26.16 18.44 22.84
C ASN A 415 -26.09 19.63 21.86
N VAL A 416 -27.02 19.67 20.90
CA VAL A 416 -27.10 20.69 19.87
C VAL A 416 -28.39 21.53 20.00
N GLU A 417 -28.28 22.83 19.75
CA GLU A 417 -29.40 23.73 19.52
C GLU A 417 -29.33 24.23 18.08
N ILE A 418 -30.41 24.08 17.31
CA ILE A 418 -30.48 24.47 15.90
C ILE A 418 -31.73 25.29 15.66
N ALA A 419 -31.60 26.32 14.83
CA ALA A 419 -32.76 27.08 14.37
C ALA A 419 -32.66 27.46 12.88
N LYS A 420 -33.82 27.51 12.26
CA LYS A 420 -34.06 27.79 10.85
C LYS A 420 -34.77 29.13 10.67
N PHE A 421 -34.35 29.89 9.66
CA PHE A 421 -35.07 31.10 9.29
C PHE A 421 -36.42 30.74 8.68
N THR A 422 -37.50 31.27 9.24
CA THR A 422 -38.87 30.96 8.83
C THR A 422 -39.32 31.71 7.56
N GLY A 423 -38.52 32.66 7.09
CA GLY A 423 -38.94 33.63 6.07
C GLY A 423 -39.77 34.79 6.61
N LYS A 424 -40.16 34.75 7.90
CA LYS A 424 -40.94 35.81 8.54
C LYS A 424 -40.02 36.90 9.06
N VAL A 425 -40.42 38.15 8.82
CA VAL A 425 -39.73 39.35 9.31
C VAL A 425 -40.75 40.27 10.01
N GLU A 426 -40.46 40.69 11.21
CA GLU A 426 -41.27 41.62 11.98
C GLU A 426 -40.51 42.96 12.15
N GLY A 427 -40.94 43.98 11.42
CA GLY A 427 -40.19 45.26 11.27
C GLY A 427 -38.86 45.02 10.55
N SER A 428 -37.75 45.02 11.30
CA SER A 428 -36.42 44.68 10.78
C SER A 428 -35.82 43.42 11.44
N THR A 429 -36.67 42.60 12.08
CA THR A 429 -36.25 41.44 12.86
C THR A 429 -36.58 40.16 12.08
N MET A 430 -35.57 39.39 11.73
CA MET A 430 -35.71 38.07 11.10
C MET A 430 -36.04 37.04 12.17
N ILE A 431 -37.11 36.24 11.97
CA ILE A 431 -37.61 35.25 12.95
C ILE A 431 -37.06 33.89 12.67
N PHE A 432 -36.42 33.29 13.67
CA PHE A 432 -35.88 31.93 13.65
C PHE A 432 -36.67 31.03 14.60
N GLU A 433 -36.94 29.81 14.18
CA GLU A 433 -37.62 28.77 14.96
C GLU A 433 -36.71 27.56 15.12
N LYS A 434 -36.92 26.83 16.23
CA LYS A 434 -36.20 25.56 16.48
C LYS A 434 -36.39 24.59 15.35
N GLU A 435 -35.27 23.99 14.90
CA GLU A 435 -35.29 22.83 14.02
C GLU A 435 -34.96 21.58 14.86
N GLN A 436 -35.84 20.60 14.84
CA GLN A 436 -35.74 19.35 15.61
C GLN A 436 -36.05 18.11 14.77
N SER A 437 -36.03 18.24 13.45
CA SER A 437 -36.29 17.11 12.56
C SER A 437 -35.08 16.82 11.66
N LEU A 438 -34.83 17.63 10.69
CA LEU A 438 -33.83 17.40 9.64
C LEU A 438 -33.03 18.66 9.35
N ILE A 439 -31.70 18.56 9.38
CA ILE A 439 -30.83 19.54 8.81
C ILE A 439 -30.67 19.21 7.33
N GLU A 440 -31.32 19.97 6.47
CA GLU A 440 -31.34 19.74 5.04
C GLU A 440 -30.06 20.26 4.37
N ALA A 441 -29.58 19.51 3.39
CA ALA A 441 -28.44 19.90 2.57
C ALA A 441 -28.65 21.26 1.90
N GLY A 442 -27.69 22.14 2.05
CA GLY A 442 -27.66 23.46 1.46
C GLY A 442 -28.47 24.53 2.19
N VAL A 443 -29.34 24.17 3.07
CA VAL A 443 -30.14 25.11 3.85
C VAL A 443 -29.27 25.80 4.91
N PRO A 444 -29.34 27.12 5.06
CA PRO A 444 -28.63 27.82 6.12
C PRO A 444 -29.37 27.71 7.46
N TYR A 445 -28.64 27.41 8.52
CA TYR A 445 -29.10 27.35 9.91
C TYR A 445 -28.24 28.23 10.80
N ILE A 446 -28.71 28.51 12.00
CA ILE A 446 -27.89 28.91 13.12
C ILE A 446 -27.82 27.75 14.13
N ILE A 447 -26.64 27.54 14.72
CA ILE A 447 -26.37 26.38 15.55
C ILE A 447 -25.50 26.75 16.76
N LYS A 448 -25.80 26.15 17.91
CA LYS A 448 -24.89 26.05 19.06
C LYS A 448 -24.52 24.60 19.24
N TRP A 449 -23.27 24.28 19.08
CA TRP A 449 -22.78 22.92 19.17
C TRP A 449 -21.29 22.93 19.55
N ASP A 450 -20.94 22.24 20.62
CA ASP A 450 -19.54 22.17 21.04
C ASP A 450 -18.88 20.94 20.41
N ILE A 451 -18.28 21.12 19.24
CA ILE A 451 -17.66 20.04 18.48
C ILE A 451 -16.48 20.53 17.65
N LYS A 452 -15.50 19.64 17.46
CA LYS A 452 -14.32 19.87 16.62
C LYS A 452 -14.17 18.75 15.62
N ASP A 453 -14.12 19.09 14.34
CA ASP A 453 -13.85 18.19 13.21
C ASP A 453 -14.67 16.87 13.24
N PRO A 454 -16.03 16.93 13.34
CA PRO A 454 -16.84 15.74 13.44
C PRO A 454 -16.79 14.89 12.18
N THR A 455 -16.87 13.56 12.35
CA THR A 455 -17.03 12.60 11.26
C THR A 455 -18.44 12.00 11.31
N PHE A 456 -19.08 11.98 10.15
CA PHE A 456 -20.37 11.35 9.92
C PHE A 456 -20.14 10.09 9.09
N GLU A 457 -20.41 8.92 9.63
CA GLU A 457 -20.02 7.63 9.06
C GLU A 457 -20.86 7.21 7.84
N SER A 458 -22.11 7.67 7.78
CA SER A 458 -23.03 7.29 6.70
C SER A 458 -24.02 8.41 6.45
N VAL A 459 -23.74 9.25 5.46
CA VAL A 459 -24.63 10.31 4.98
C VAL A 459 -24.78 10.25 3.47
N THR A 460 -25.75 10.95 2.91
CA THR A 460 -25.83 11.19 1.47
C THR A 460 -25.21 12.56 1.17
N LEU A 461 -24.01 12.57 0.63
CA LEU A 461 -23.37 13.80 0.15
C LEU A 461 -24.09 14.24 -1.13
N LYS A 462 -24.78 15.37 -1.04
CA LYS A 462 -25.70 15.83 -2.08
C LYS A 462 -25.02 16.61 -3.20
N ALA A 463 -25.44 16.35 -4.42
CA ALA A 463 -25.13 17.16 -5.60
C ALA A 463 -25.96 18.46 -5.60
N THR A 464 -25.84 19.25 -4.53
CA THR A 464 -26.65 20.45 -4.34
C THR A 464 -25.81 21.70 -4.10
N LYS A 465 -26.33 22.83 -4.55
CA LYS A 465 -25.74 24.14 -4.26
C LYS A 465 -26.21 24.66 -2.90
N ALA A 466 -25.43 25.51 -2.30
CA ALA A 466 -25.84 26.30 -1.13
C ALA A 466 -27.09 27.14 -1.46
N LYS A 467 -28.11 27.08 -0.58
CA LYS A 467 -29.43 27.68 -0.77
C LYS A 467 -29.51 29.07 -0.14
N THR A 468 -30.49 29.82 -0.58
CA THR A 468 -30.86 31.09 0.04
C THR A 468 -32.30 31.00 0.52
N ILE A 469 -32.54 31.24 1.80
CA ILE A 469 -33.90 31.37 2.33
C ILE A 469 -34.26 32.86 2.33
N LYS A 470 -35.29 33.20 1.57
CA LYS A 470 -35.78 34.58 1.42
C LYS A 470 -36.89 34.85 2.42
N SER A 471 -36.99 36.10 2.87
CA SER A 471 -38.17 36.56 3.57
C SER A 471 -39.39 36.61 2.63
N ASN A 472 -40.58 36.63 3.21
CA ASN A 472 -41.85 36.66 2.44
C ASN A 472 -41.95 37.86 1.52
N ASP A 473 -41.35 39.00 1.86
CA ASP A 473 -41.25 40.21 1.05
C ASP A 473 -40.00 40.23 0.13
N GLY A 474 -39.13 39.24 0.24
CA GLY A 474 -37.91 39.10 -0.54
C GLY A 474 -36.77 40.05 -0.18
N GLN A 475 -36.94 40.94 0.80
CA GLN A 475 -35.93 41.96 1.14
C GLN A 475 -34.83 41.45 2.09
N PHE A 476 -35.15 40.45 2.93
CA PHE A 476 -34.20 39.83 3.84
C PHE A 476 -33.90 38.42 3.35
N ASN A 477 -32.63 38.10 3.23
CA ASN A 477 -32.20 36.78 2.78
C ASN A 477 -31.17 36.21 3.75
N PHE A 478 -31.30 34.92 4.04
CA PHE A 478 -30.30 34.13 4.76
C PHE A 478 -29.61 33.22 3.75
N VAL A 479 -28.33 33.49 3.45
CA VAL A 479 -27.60 32.98 2.30
C VAL A 479 -26.55 31.98 2.78
N ALA A 480 -26.71 30.70 2.45
CA ALA A 480 -25.71 29.68 2.70
C ALA A 480 -24.51 29.80 1.76
N ILE A 481 -23.34 29.44 2.24
CA ILE A 481 -22.12 29.33 1.45
C ILE A 481 -21.36 28.06 1.83
N TYR A 482 -20.80 27.36 0.84
CA TYR A 482 -19.93 26.21 1.03
C TYR A 482 -18.45 26.57 0.96
N GLU A 483 -18.13 27.68 0.33
CA GLU A 483 -16.75 28.12 0.10
C GLU A 483 -16.50 29.49 0.76
N PRO A 484 -15.25 29.82 1.08
CA PRO A 484 -14.90 31.14 1.57
C PRO A 484 -15.36 32.23 0.63
N THR A 485 -16.14 33.17 1.14
CA THR A 485 -16.81 34.22 0.35
C THR A 485 -16.52 35.60 0.90
N ALA A 486 -16.05 36.51 0.07
CA ALA A 486 -15.87 37.92 0.43
C ALA A 486 -17.23 38.62 0.47
N LEU A 487 -17.58 39.20 1.61
CA LEU A 487 -18.82 39.94 1.80
C LEU A 487 -18.70 41.36 1.21
N ALA A 488 -19.82 41.86 0.66
CA ALA A 488 -19.88 43.17 0.06
C ALA A 488 -19.75 44.30 1.08
N LEU A 489 -18.98 45.33 0.72
CA LEU A 489 -18.73 46.52 1.56
C LEU A 489 -19.88 47.53 1.58
N ASN A 490 -20.92 47.31 0.82
CA ASN A 490 -22.05 48.22 0.65
C ASN A 490 -23.08 48.18 1.79
N LYS A 491 -22.75 47.52 2.90
CA LYS A 491 -23.58 47.36 4.11
C LYS A 491 -24.85 46.50 3.93
N THR A 492 -25.04 45.87 2.76
CA THR A 492 -26.16 44.97 2.56
C THR A 492 -25.89 43.58 3.07
N GLU A 493 -24.63 43.15 3.14
CA GLU A 493 -24.24 41.82 3.59
C GLU A 493 -23.66 41.86 5.00
N ARG A 494 -24.12 40.94 5.85
CA ARG A 494 -23.79 40.94 7.28
C ARG A 494 -23.48 39.52 7.76
N TYR A 495 -22.57 39.43 8.71
CA TYR A 495 -22.24 38.16 9.38
C TYR A 495 -22.67 38.20 10.83
N LEU A 496 -22.92 37.03 11.41
CA LEU A 496 -23.23 36.86 12.83
C LEU A 496 -21.92 36.77 13.61
N ALA A 497 -21.72 37.64 14.56
CA ALA A 497 -20.56 37.64 15.44
C ALA A 497 -20.84 36.84 16.72
N LYS A 498 -19.78 36.56 17.49
CA LYS A 498 -19.85 35.78 18.75
C LYS A 498 -20.74 36.40 19.82
N ASP A 499 -20.89 37.72 19.79
CA ASP A 499 -21.78 38.46 20.71
C ASP A 499 -23.26 38.39 20.35
N GLY A 500 -23.60 37.64 19.27
CA GLY A 500 -24.95 37.49 18.77
C GLY A 500 -25.44 38.61 17.90
N ASN A 501 -24.59 39.63 17.59
CA ASN A 501 -24.94 40.75 16.76
C ASN A 501 -24.57 40.54 15.30
N LEU A 502 -25.27 41.26 14.40
CA LEU A 502 -24.99 41.26 12.97
C LEU A 502 -24.09 42.44 12.62
N TYR A 503 -22.94 42.14 12.00
CA TYR A 503 -21.98 43.15 11.57
C TYR A 503 -21.82 43.10 10.06
N TYR A 504 -21.57 44.25 9.42
CA TYR A 504 -21.14 44.34 8.05
C TYR A 504 -19.61 44.50 7.99
N PRO A 505 -18.94 44.01 6.93
CA PRO A 505 -17.51 44.18 6.77
C PRO A 505 -17.17 45.68 6.62
N SER A 506 -16.12 46.14 7.30
CA SER A 506 -15.69 47.52 7.32
C SER A 506 -14.33 47.79 6.69
N SER A 507 -13.58 46.75 6.37
CA SER A 507 -12.24 46.84 5.81
C SER A 507 -12.26 46.71 4.28
N THR A 508 -11.39 47.43 3.61
CA THR A 508 -11.11 47.24 2.17
C THR A 508 -10.17 46.09 1.88
N ASP A 509 -9.60 45.47 2.93
CA ASP A 509 -8.79 44.26 2.78
C ASP A 509 -9.72 43.05 2.54
N ASN A 510 -9.62 42.47 1.35
CA ASN A 510 -10.41 41.29 0.98
C ASN A 510 -10.22 40.10 1.92
N LYS A 511 -9.07 39.98 2.60
CA LYS A 511 -8.84 38.93 3.61
C LYS A 511 -9.62 39.16 4.89
N ALA A 512 -9.77 40.42 5.32
CA ALA A 512 -10.53 40.76 6.51
C ALA A 512 -12.06 40.64 6.31
N ASN A 513 -12.52 40.67 5.07
CA ASN A 513 -13.93 40.52 4.70
C ASN A 513 -14.33 39.11 4.33
N LEU A 514 -13.39 38.18 4.36
CA LEU A 514 -13.62 36.78 3.92
C LEU A 514 -14.35 36.01 5.03
N LEU A 515 -15.60 35.67 4.77
CA LEU A 515 -16.34 34.70 5.58
C LEU A 515 -15.93 33.29 5.14
N LYS A 516 -15.45 32.46 6.08
CA LYS A 516 -15.10 31.06 5.77
C LYS A 516 -16.32 30.29 5.23
N GLY A 517 -16.07 29.19 4.54
CA GLY A 517 -17.09 28.31 4.00
C GLY A 517 -17.96 27.63 5.07
N LEU A 518 -18.95 26.86 4.64
CA LEU A 518 -19.89 26.09 5.48
C LEU A 518 -20.67 26.96 6.47
N ARG A 519 -20.86 28.21 6.13
CA ARG A 519 -21.56 29.23 6.92
C ARG A 519 -22.73 29.82 6.15
N ALA A 520 -23.32 30.82 6.76
CA ALA A 520 -24.28 31.67 6.10
C ALA A 520 -24.08 33.13 6.49
N PHE A 521 -24.52 34.02 5.63
CA PHE A 521 -24.57 35.44 5.89
C PHE A 521 -25.97 35.98 5.61
N TYR A 522 -26.22 37.20 6.06
CA TYR A 522 -27.50 37.87 5.93
C TYR A 522 -27.38 38.98 4.89
N ARG A 523 -28.32 38.98 3.92
CA ARG A 523 -28.47 40.07 2.95
C ARG A 523 -29.71 40.82 3.31
N VAL A 524 -29.57 42.12 3.62
CA VAL A 524 -30.60 42.98 4.20
C VAL A 524 -30.55 44.33 3.54
N PRO A 525 -31.64 45.14 3.54
CA PRO A 525 -31.64 46.51 3.05
C PRO A 525 -30.59 47.39 3.81
N THR A 526 -29.97 48.33 3.07
CA THR A 526 -28.88 49.20 3.65
C THR A 526 -29.34 50.10 4.75
N THR A 527 -30.61 50.48 4.77
CA THR A 527 -31.21 51.48 5.69
C THR A 527 -31.74 50.86 6.98
N THR A 528 -31.76 49.53 7.08
CA THR A 528 -32.35 48.85 8.25
C THR A 528 -31.33 48.49 9.32
N GLY A 529 -31.69 48.75 10.57
CA GLY A 529 -31.07 48.15 11.72
C GLY A 529 -31.52 46.67 11.85
N ALA A 530 -31.11 45.79 10.90
CA ALA A 530 -31.59 44.39 10.90
C ALA A 530 -31.18 43.66 12.18
N LYS A 531 -32.09 42.87 12.73
CA LYS A 531 -31.92 42.07 13.94
C LYS A 531 -32.33 40.64 13.65
N ILE A 532 -31.90 39.73 14.50
CA ILE A 532 -32.47 38.37 14.52
C ILE A 532 -33.16 38.18 15.88
N ALA A 533 -34.34 37.57 15.86
CA ALA A 533 -35.02 37.11 17.05
C ALA A 533 -34.98 35.60 17.08
N PHE A 534 -34.65 35.08 18.24
CA PHE A 534 -34.52 33.68 18.50
C PHE A 534 -35.29 33.29 19.77
N PHE A 535 -36.35 32.51 19.66
CA PHE A 535 -37.24 32.12 20.76
C PHE A 535 -37.71 33.30 21.67
N GLY A 536 -37.97 34.44 21.06
CA GLY A 536 -38.35 35.63 21.81
C GLY A 536 -37.22 36.52 22.33
N GLU A 537 -35.96 36.12 22.17
CA GLU A 537 -34.78 36.98 22.38
C GLU A 537 -34.43 37.75 21.10
N VAL A 538 -34.23 39.04 21.22
CA VAL A 538 -33.88 39.92 20.09
C VAL A 538 -32.41 40.28 20.13
N THR A 539 -31.63 39.88 19.11
CA THR A 539 -30.27 40.33 18.91
C THR A 539 -30.26 41.61 18.07
N GLY A 540 -29.34 42.55 18.39
CA GLY A 540 -29.25 43.84 17.73
C GLY A 540 -28.09 43.91 16.73
N ILE A 541 -28.13 44.91 15.82
CA ILE A 541 -26.99 45.29 15.00
C ILE A 541 -26.16 46.29 15.78
N SER A 542 -24.85 45.97 15.90
CA SER A 542 -23.86 46.99 16.24
C SER A 542 -23.12 47.37 14.95
N SER A 543 -23.06 48.64 14.63
CA SER A 543 -22.03 49.12 13.70
C SER A 543 -20.68 48.81 14.32
N PRO A 544 -19.68 48.33 13.60
CA PRO A 544 -18.34 48.28 14.14
C PRO A 544 -17.92 49.70 14.41
N GLU A 545 -17.92 50.08 15.69
CA GLU A 545 -17.21 51.30 16.06
C GLU A 545 -15.75 51.06 15.72
N ILE A 546 -15.22 51.86 14.81
CA ILE A 546 -13.79 52.10 14.75
C ILE A 546 -13.44 52.50 16.16
N LEU A 547 -12.67 51.69 16.88
CA LEU A 547 -12.02 52.09 18.13
C LEU A 547 -11.02 53.19 17.82
N THR A 548 -11.55 54.36 17.48
CA THR A 548 -10.81 55.59 17.72
C THR A 548 -10.76 55.72 19.24
N THR A 549 -9.58 55.70 19.80
CA THR A 549 -9.31 56.01 21.19
C THR A 549 -10.27 57.07 21.65
N PRO A 550 -11.14 56.85 22.66
CA PRO A 550 -12.11 57.86 23.08
C PRO A 550 -11.36 59.03 23.67
N THR A 551 -11.32 60.11 22.94
CA THR A 551 -10.68 61.36 23.38
C THR A 551 -11.48 62.08 24.45
N SER A 552 -12.70 61.62 24.76
CA SER A 552 -13.44 62.11 25.96
C SER A 552 -14.63 61.20 26.28
N LEU A 553 -14.73 60.77 27.53
CA LEU A 553 -15.92 60.16 28.09
C LEU A 553 -17.05 61.15 28.13
N LYS A 554 -18.26 60.79 27.67
CA LYS A 554 -19.46 61.64 27.83
C LYS A 554 -20.51 60.89 28.60
N VAL A 555 -20.86 61.35 29.78
CA VAL A 555 -21.87 60.68 30.63
C VAL A 555 -23.12 61.55 30.66
N TYR A 556 -24.27 60.88 30.46
CA TYR A 556 -25.60 61.51 30.55
C TYR A 556 -26.48 60.75 31.54
N ASN A 557 -27.38 61.48 32.22
CA ASN A 557 -28.43 60.81 32.99
C ASN A 557 -29.57 60.31 32.10
N LEU A 558 -30.57 59.60 32.66
CA LEU A 558 -31.72 59.10 31.90
C LEU A 558 -32.60 60.22 31.32
N LYS A 559 -32.50 61.48 31.75
CA LYS A 559 -33.18 62.62 31.18
C LYS A 559 -32.41 63.27 30.05
N GLY A 560 -31.25 62.69 29.64
CA GLY A 560 -30.41 63.22 28.56
C GLY A 560 -29.52 64.40 28.98
N GLN A 561 -29.44 64.75 30.23
CA GLN A 561 -28.57 65.80 30.71
C GLN A 561 -27.14 65.33 30.84
N TYR A 562 -26.19 66.15 30.34
CA TYR A 562 -24.77 65.86 30.41
C TYR A 562 -24.22 65.97 31.83
N MET A 563 -23.60 64.88 32.31
CA MET A 563 -23.13 64.74 33.69
C MET A 563 -21.60 64.89 33.84
N GLY A 564 -20.87 65.09 32.73
CA GLY A 564 -19.42 65.26 32.73
C GLY A 564 -18.67 64.18 31.92
N ASN A 565 -17.33 64.26 31.98
CA ASN A 565 -16.41 63.39 31.27
C ASN A 565 -15.81 62.29 32.15
N SER A 566 -16.37 62.03 33.33
CA SER A 566 -15.87 61.04 34.28
C SER A 566 -17.02 60.34 35.00
N ILE A 567 -16.84 59.06 35.28
CA ILE A 567 -17.75 58.25 36.09
C ILE A 567 -17.46 58.36 37.60
N ASN A 568 -16.31 58.95 37.95
CA ASN A 568 -15.92 59.17 39.36
C ASN A 568 -16.78 60.23 39.97
N ASN A 569 -17.33 59.98 41.14
CA ASN A 569 -18.17 60.94 41.94
C ASN A 569 -19.60 61.14 41.41
N LEU A 570 -20.10 60.26 40.54
CA LEU A 570 -21.50 60.28 40.20
C LEU A 570 -22.35 59.59 41.30
N PRO A 571 -23.50 60.19 41.67
CA PRO A 571 -24.43 59.54 42.60
C PRO A 571 -24.87 58.14 42.10
N LYS A 572 -25.30 57.29 43.04
CA LYS A 572 -25.91 55.98 42.65
C LYS A 572 -27.08 56.24 41.72
N GLY A 573 -27.05 55.51 40.60
CA GLY A 573 -28.09 55.66 39.58
C GLY A 573 -27.75 55.03 38.22
N ILE A 574 -28.63 55.27 37.27
CA ILE A 574 -28.47 54.77 35.89
C ILE A 574 -28.04 55.94 35.00
N TYR A 575 -26.99 55.76 34.26
CA TYR A 575 -26.40 56.73 33.35
C TYR A 575 -26.22 56.17 31.95
N ILE A 576 -26.04 57.04 30.98
CA ILE A 576 -25.66 56.70 29.62
C ILE A 576 -24.21 57.15 29.41
N LEU A 577 -23.28 56.22 29.23
CA LEU A 577 -21.88 56.49 28.96
C LEU A 577 -21.59 56.14 27.49
N ASN A 578 -21.26 57.13 26.67
CA ASN A 578 -21.02 56.95 25.23
C ASN A 578 -22.08 56.08 24.54
N GLY A 579 -23.36 56.32 24.83
CA GLY A 579 -24.48 55.57 24.26
C GLY A 579 -24.83 54.26 24.95
N ARG A 580 -24.09 53.84 26.00
CA ARG A 580 -24.34 52.60 26.75
C ARG A 580 -24.87 52.87 28.16
N LYS A 581 -25.78 52.04 28.63
CA LYS A 581 -26.31 52.08 30.00
C LYS A 581 -25.20 51.68 30.99
N LEU A 582 -24.94 52.55 31.94
CA LEU A 582 -24.05 52.34 33.10
C LEU A 582 -24.89 52.39 34.38
N ILE A 583 -24.70 51.46 35.30
CA ILE A 583 -25.30 51.46 36.63
C ILE A 583 -24.20 51.73 37.64
N ILE A 584 -24.36 52.77 38.47
CA ILE A 584 -23.47 53.08 39.60
C ILE A 584 -24.22 52.70 40.86
N ASN A 585 -23.70 51.73 41.58
CA ASN A 585 -24.26 51.16 42.80
C ASN A 585 -23.85 51.90 44.07
#